data_6097e613feb3606f0a1d0db3789409df
#
_entry.id   6097e613feb3606f0a1d0db3789409df
#
_cell.length_a   1.000
_cell.length_b   1.000
_cell.length_c   1.000
_cell.angle_alpha   90.00
_cell.angle_beta   90.00
_cell.angle_gamma   90.00
#
_symmetry.space_group_name_H-M   'P 1'
#
loop_
_entity.id
_entity.type
_entity.pdbx_description
1 polymer ?
#
loop_
_entity_poly.entity_id
_entity_poly.type
_entity_poly.pdbx_seq_one_letter_code
_entity_poly.pdbx_strand_id
1 'polypeptide(L)'
;DFVEDGAKLAISEMIKSGTTCYADMYFFPTVSAAIAREVGVRSQIGFPVFDESSGRSADSYIHEGLKLHDSCKNQLLTKTAFAIDSLNMLDSETLSLIATYANELDLPIRIRLHENASEKSVSVNRFGSRPLERLIELGMLQPQTQLAHMIKIDDHDIQLLKNNGCHIIACPESNLKLDNGFCPIEELLLHGINVGLGTESSACNTSLDLLGGIKIVNLLTKGFSKDSSFFDGHQSLQMATLNGAKALNWQDEIGSLESGKFADFIAIDIRNIDCFPTANMASAIVYGSSGSDVSHCWVGGKALMENSELKTIRESDLVNITQKWSQKLSLARSTVKGNRNL
;
A
#
# COMPACT_ATOMS: atom_id res chain seq x y z
N ASP A 1 -15.37 16.74 1.97
CA ASP A 1 -14.91 16.92 3.36
C ASP A 1 -14.39 15.62 4.02
N PHE A 2 -15.19 14.49 4.04
CA PHE A 2 -14.78 13.28 4.77
C PHE A 2 -13.49 12.67 4.23
N VAL A 3 -13.40 12.46 2.93
CA VAL A 3 -12.20 11.91 2.28
C VAL A 3 -11.02 12.85 2.39
N GLU A 4 -11.25 14.16 2.25
CA GLU A 4 -10.23 15.19 2.41
C GLU A 4 -9.64 15.19 3.83
N ASP A 5 -10.51 15.26 4.84
CA ASP A 5 -10.11 15.22 6.24
C ASP A 5 -9.39 13.89 6.59
N GLY A 6 -9.92 12.76 6.08
CA GLY A 6 -9.32 11.44 6.26
C GLY A 6 -7.94 11.31 5.61
N ALA A 7 -7.76 11.84 4.40
CA ALA A 7 -6.48 11.86 3.71
C ALA A 7 -5.44 12.70 4.47
N LYS A 8 -5.83 13.87 5.00
CA LYS A 8 -4.94 14.71 5.83
C LYS A 8 -4.49 13.99 7.09
N LEU A 9 -5.40 13.30 7.78
CA LEU A 9 -5.06 12.50 8.97
C LEU A 9 -4.11 11.35 8.63
N ALA A 10 -4.44 10.55 7.60
CA ALA A 10 -3.63 9.41 7.19
C ALA A 10 -2.23 9.82 6.72
N ILE A 11 -2.12 10.84 5.88
CA ILE A 11 -0.82 11.36 5.42
C ILE A 11 0.01 11.89 6.60
N SER A 12 -0.63 12.57 7.55
CA SER A 12 0.07 13.05 8.75
C SER A 12 0.62 11.91 9.60
N GLU A 13 -0.16 10.84 9.80
CA GLU A 13 0.28 9.64 10.51
C GLU A 13 1.45 8.96 9.77
N MET A 14 1.33 8.78 8.45
CA MET A 14 2.37 8.21 7.61
C MET A 14 3.68 9.02 7.68
N ILE A 15 3.64 10.34 7.58
CA ILE A 15 4.84 11.20 7.70
C ILE A 15 5.44 11.08 9.10
N LYS A 16 4.62 11.10 10.14
CA LYS A 16 5.08 10.99 11.54
C LYS A 16 5.71 9.62 11.84
N SER A 17 5.30 8.58 11.14
CA SER A 17 5.89 7.24 11.25
C SER A 17 6.97 6.92 10.20
N GLY A 18 7.35 7.91 9.36
CA GLY A 18 8.50 7.79 8.46
C GLY A 18 8.20 7.33 7.04
N THR A 19 6.93 7.34 6.61
CA THR A 19 6.58 7.03 5.22
C THR A 19 6.83 8.25 4.34
N THR A 20 7.71 8.12 3.34
CA THR A 20 8.02 9.18 2.36
C THR A 20 7.22 9.02 1.07
N CYS A 21 6.80 7.79 0.76
CA CYS A 21 6.04 7.46 -0.44
C CYS A 21 4.97 6.43 -0.11
N TYR A 22 3.75 6.65 -0.58
CA TYR A 22 2.66 5.69 -0.37
C TYR A 22 1.89 5.41 -1.65
N ALA A 23 1.18 4.30 -1.65
CA ALA A 23 0.26 3.91 -2.70
C ALA A 23 -1.16 3.86 -2.13
N ASP A 24 -2.10 4.54 -2.78
CA ASP A 24 -3.49 4.66 -2.35
C ASP A 24 -4.44 3.95 -3.33
N MET A 25 -5.51 3.37 -2.78
CA MET A 25 -6.66 2.89 -3.53
C MET A 25 -7.90 3.22 -2.70
N TYR A 26 -8.51 4.37 -2.96
CA TYR A 26 -9.70 4.80 -2.24
C TYR A 26 -10.70 5.53 -3.13
N PHE A 27 -11.91 5.73 -2.62
CA PHE A 27 -12.92 6.55 -3.29
C PHE A 27 -12.44 7.99 -3.44
N PHE A 28 -12.87 8.68 -4.51
CA PHE A 28 -12.51 10.06 -4.81
C PHE A 28 -10.99 10.30 -4.94
N PRO A 29 -10.30 9.57 -5.85
CA PRO A 29 -8.85 9.61 -5.99
C PRO A 29 -8.32 11.02 -6.33
N THR A 30 -9.14 11.85 -6.99
CA THR A 30 -8.80 13.26 -7.26
C THR A 30 -8.59 14.07 -5.97
N VAL A 31 -9.37 13.77 -4.91
CA VAL A 31 -9.22 14.42 -3.60
C VAL A 31 -7.93 13.96 -2.93
N SER A 32 -7.67 12.63 -2.91
CA SER A 32 -6.42 12.08 -2.37
C SER A 32 -5.20 12.68 -3.07
N ALA A 33 -5.21 12.78 -4.40
CA ALA A 33 -4.13 13.38 -5.18
C ALA A 33 -3.92 14.87 -4.87
N ALA A 34 -5.01 15.62 -4.68
CA ALA A 34 -4.93 17.04 -4.33
C ALA A 34 -4.27 17.25 -2.95
N ILE A 35 -4.67 16.46 -1.95
CA ILE A 35 -4.10 16.54 -0.60
C ILE A 35 -2.65 16.07 -0.58
N ALA A 36 -2.30 14.97 -1.25
CA ALA A 36 -0.91 14.53 -1.35
C ALA A 36 0.00 15.62 -1.92
N ARG A 37 -0.47 16.33 -2.94
CA ARG A 37 0.25 17.45 -3.57
C ARG A 37 0.33 18.67 -2.65
N GLU A 38 -0.74 19.04 -1.96
CA GLU A 38 -0.78 20.14 -0.98
C GLU A 38 0.27 19.91 0.11
N VAL A 39 0.32 18.70 0.64
CA VAL A 39 1.27 18.30 1.69
C VAL A 39 2.70 18.16 1.15
N GLY A 40 2.85 17.71 -0.08
CA GLY A 40 4.14 17.48 -0.73
C GLY A 40 4.71 16.10 -0.47
N VAL A 41 3.86 15.11 -0.16
CA VAL A 41 4.25 13.71 -0.02
C VAL A 41 4.21 13.00 -1.37
N ARG A 42 5.13 12.05 -1.60
CA ARG A 42 5.13 11.24 -2.82
C ARG A 42 4.03 10.19 -2.77
N SER A 43 3.31 10.02 -3.89
CA SER A 43 2.16 9.11 -3.92
C SER A 43 1.92 8.47 -5.29
N GLN A 44 1.49 7.21 -5.29
CA GLN A 44 0.87 6.58 -6.44
C GLN A 44 -0.62 6.42 -6.17
N ILE A 45 -1.44 7.24 -6.80
CA ILE A 45 -2.88 7.28 -6.59
C ILE A 45 -3.55 6.28 -7.53
N GLY A 46 -4.10 5.22 -6.95
CA GLY A 46 -4.92 4.25 -7.64
C GLY A 46 -6.34 4.76 -7.84
N PHE A 47 -6.79 4.83 -9.08
CA PHE A 47 -8.19 5.12 -9.35
C PHE A 47 -8.99 3.82 -9.44
N PRO A 48 -9.96 3.62 -8.51
CA PRO A 48 -10.69 2.38 -8.42
C PRO A 48 -11.67 2.23 -9.57
N VAL A 49 -11.83 0.99 -10.05
CA VAL A 49 -12.88 0.62 -10.99
C VAL A 49 -13.79 -0.39 -10.29
N PHE A 50 -15.09 -0.09 -10.23
CA PHE A 50 -16.11 -0.94 -9.65
C PHE A 50 -17.14 -1.31 -10.72
N ASP A 51 -17.90 -2.36 -10.47
CA ASP A 51 -19.06 -2.73 -11.27
C ASP A 51 -20.28 -1.79 -11.03
N GLU A 52 -21.33 -2.01 -11.78
CA GLU A 52 -22.55 -1.19 -11.70
C GLU A 52 -23.27 -1.28 -10.34
N SER A 53 -22.98 -2.26 -9.51
CA SER A 53 -23.55 -2.38 -8.16
C SER A 53 -23.17 -1.19 -7.26
N SER A 54 -22.11 -0.48 -7.61
CA SER A 54 -21.68 0.76 -6.95
C SER A 54 -22.55 1.99 -7.30
N GLY A 55 -23.52 1.84 -8.22
CA GLY A 55 -24.40 2.93 -8.70
C GLY A 55 -23.81 3.79 -9.82
N ARG A 56 -22.64 3.40 -10.37
CA ARG A 56 -21.98 4.05 -11.51
C ARG A 56 -21.43 2.99 -12.46
N SER A 57 -21.37 3.29 -13.76
CA SER A 57 -20.77 2.38 -14.74
C SER A 57 -19.22 2.31 -14.59
N ALA A 58 -18.64 1.16 -14.92
CA ALA A 58 -17.20 0.98 -14.98
C ALA A 58 -16.52 2.01 -15.89
N ASP A 59 -17.11 2.32 -17.05
CA ASP A 59 -16.65 3.35 -17.97
C ASP A 59 -16.54 4.72 -17.32
N SER A 60 -17.48 5.08 -16.45
CA SER A 60 -17.45 6.35 -15.71
C SER A 60 -16.25 6.41 -14.77
N TYR A 61 -15.91 5.31 -14.07
CA TYR A 61 -14.73 5.22 -13.22
C TYR A 61 -13.44 5.31 -14.04
N ILE A 62 -13.34 4.57 -15.15
CA ILE A 62 -12.21 4.61 -16.06
C ILE A 62 -11.99 6.02 -16.59
N HIS A 63 -13.05 6.67 -17.09
CA HIS A 63 -12.95 8.02 -17.64
C HIS A 63 -12.49 9.07 -16.61
N GLU A 64 -12.98 9.01 -15.38
CA GLU A 64 -12.49 9.89 -14.29
C GLU A 64 -11.04 9.58 -13.92
N GLY A 65 -10.66 8.30 -13.89
CA GLY A 65 -9.29 7.88 -13.63
C GLY A 65 -8.32 8.40 -14.70
N LEU A 66 -8.69 8.32 -15.97
CA LEU A 66 -7.89 8.84 -17.08
C LEU A 66 -7.75 10.37 -17.03
N LYS A 67 -8.79 11.09 -16.64
CA LYS A 67 -8.70 12.55 -16.39
C LYS A 67 -7.72 12.87 -15.24
N LEU A 68 -7.76 12.07 -14.17
CA LEU A 68 -6.81 12.22 -13.07
C LEU A 68 -5.39 11.95 -13.57
N HIS A 69 -5.17 10.88 -14.32
CA HIS A 69 -3.88 10.56 -14.93
C HIS A 69 -3.36 11.74 -15.74
N ASP A 70 -4.16 12.30 -16.65
CA ASP A 70 -3.77 13.45 -17.46
C ASP A 70 -3.37 14.66 -16.62
N SER A 71 -4.07 14.91 -15.52
CA SER A 71 -3.76 16.01 -14.60
C SER A 71 -2.46 15.80 -13.81
N CYS A 72 -1.99 14.54 -13.70
CA CYS A 72 -0.80 14.16 -12.95
C CYS A 72 0.45 13.98 -13.83
N LYS A 73 0.35 13.95 -15.17
CA LYS A 73 1.46 13.67 -16.09
C LYS A 73 2.74 14.50 -15.85
N ASN A 74 2.61 15.74 -15.39
CA ASN A 74 3.73 16.63 -15.13
C ASN A 74 4.03 16.83 -13.64
N GLN A 75 3.50 15.97 -12.77
CA GLN A 75 3.72 16.05 -11.33
C GLN A 75 4.90 15.16 -10.93
N LEU A 76 5.93 15.75 -10.30
CA LEU A 76 7.13 15.00 -9.89
C LEU A 76 6.87 14.02 -8.73
N LEU A 77 5.86 14.27 -7.91
CA LEU A 77 5.60 13.51 -6.70
C LEU A 77 4.37 12.60 -6.82
N THR A 78 3.64 12.64 -7.93
CA THR A 78 2.39 11.88 -8.07
C THR A 78 2.39 11.09 -9.36
N LYS A 79 2.26 9.76 -9.24
CA LYS A 79 1.91 8.84 -10.33
C LYS A 79 0.51 8.30 -10.12
N THR A 80 -0.05 7.68 -11.13
CA THR A 80 -1.38 7.05 -11.05
C THR A 80 -1.31 5.59 -11.45
N ALA A 81 -2.30 4.80 -11.05
CA ALA A 81 -2.44 3.39 -11.40
C ALA A 81 -3.92 3.03 -11.52
N PHE A 82 -4.26 2.03 -12.32
CA PHE A 82 -5.55 1.35 -12.17
C PHE A 82 -5.58 0.61 -10.84
N ALA A 83 -6.74 0.59 -10.18
CA ALA A 83 -6.90 -0.10 -8.91
C ALA A 83 -8.16 -0.98 -8.93
N ILE A 84 -7.98 -2.27 -8.66
CA ILE A 84 -9.04 -3.28 -8.68
C ILE A 84 -9.12 -3.89 -7.29
N ASP A 85 -10.26 -3.69 -6.63
CA ASP A 85 -10.49 -4.21 -5.28
C ASP A 85 -10.63 -5.73 -5.28
N SER A 86 -11.36 -6.27 -6.25
CA SER A 86 -11.52 -7.71 -6.43
C SER A 86 -11.68 -8.06 -7.91
N LEU A 87 -10.84 -8.97 -8.38
CA LEU A 87 -10.90 -9.47 -9.75
C LEU A 87 -12.25 -10.12 -10.08
N ASN A 88 -12.89 -10.71 -9.08
CA ASN A 88 -14.16 -11.41 -9.24
C ASN A 88 -15.38 -10.48 -9.34
N MET A 89 -15.24 -9.20 -9.04
CA MET A 89 -16.34 -8.23 -9.14
C MET A 89 -16.53 -7.67 -10.55
N LEU A 90 -15.47 -7.67 -11.36
CA LEU A 90 -15.51 -7.12 -12.72
C LEU A 90 -15.71 -8.23 -13.76
N ASP A 91 -16.43 -7.90 -14.82
CA ASP A 91 -16.55 -8.79 -15.99
C ASP A 91 -15.29 -8.74 -16.86
N SER A 92 -15.20 -9.68 -17.81
CA SER A 92 -14.02 -9.78 -18.68
C SER A 92 -13.91 -8.64 -19.68
N GLU A 93 -15.01 -8.03 -20.09
CA GLU A 93 -15.01 -6.88 -21.00
C GLU A 93 -14.39 -5.65 -20.33
N THR A 94 -14.83 -5.31 -19.12
CA THR A 94 -14.27 -4.24 -18.30
C THR A 94 -12.78 -4.47 -18.02
N LEU A 95 -12.39 -5.69 -17.64
CA LEU A 95 -10.99 -6.02 -17.38
C LEU A 95 -10.13 -5.92 -18.64
N SER A 96 -10.63 -6.35 -19.79
CA SER A 96 -9.93 -6.20 -21.08
C SER A 96 -9.73 -4.73 -21.46
N LEU A 97 -10.73 -3.90 -21.17
CA LEU A 97 -10.64 -2.44 -21.40
C LEU A 97 -9.59 -1.80 -20.48
N ILE A 98 -9.56 -2.17 -19.20
CA ILE A 98 -8.51 -1.74 -18.25
C ILE A 98 -7.13 -2.18 -18.76
N ALA A 99 -6.98 -3.44 -19.18
CA ALA A 99 -5.71 -3.95 -19.71
C ALA A 99 -5.26 -3.15 -20.94
N THR A 100 -6.18 -2.81 -21.84
CA THR A 100 -5.90 -2.01 -23.03
C THR A 100 -5.35 -0.64 -22.65
N TYR A 101 -6.06 0.11 -21.81
CA TYR A 101 -5.60 1.43 -21.38
C TYR A 101 -4.31 1.38 -20.55
N ALA A 102 -4.16 0.38 -19.70
CA ALA A 102 -2.94 0.22 -18.91
C ALA A 102 -1.72 0.01 -19.83
N ASN A 103 -1.88 -0.81 -20.87
CA ASN A 103 -0.83 -1.04 -21.87
C ASN A 103 -0.53 0.18 -22.73
N GLU A 104 -1.55 0.86 -23.24
CA GLU A 104 -1.39 2.04 -24.12
C GLU A 104 -0.75 3.23 -23.39
N LEU A 105 -1.01 3.37 -22.11
CA LEU A 105 -0.58 4.51 -21.28
C LEU A 105 0.60 4.17 -20.36
N ASP A 106 1.12 2.94 -20.41
CA ASP A 106 2.15 2.43 -19.49
C ASP A 106 1.79 2.62 -18.00
N LEU A 107 0.52 2.33 -17.68
CA LEU A 107 -0.01 2.49 -16.32
C LEU A 107 0.06 1.18 -15.54
N PRO A 108 0.57 1.20 -14.31
CA PRO A 108 0.49 0.06 -13.42
C PRO A 108 -0.96 -0.34 -13.12
N ILE A 109 -1.15 -1.63 -12.87
CA ILE A 109 -2.41 -2.17 -12.34
C ILE A 109 -2.16 -2.69 -10.94
N ARG A 110 -2.94 -2.24 -9.96
CA ARG A 110 -2.94 -2.75 -8.59
C ARG A 110 -4.18 -3.57 -8.35
N ILE A 111 -3.99 -4.77 -7.78
CA ILE A 111 -5.07 -5.72 -7.54
C ILE A 111 -4.91 -6.34 -6.15
N ARG A 112 -6.00 -6.42 -5.37
CA ARG A 112 -6.09 -7.29 -4.19
C ARG A 112 -6.41 -8.70 -4.67
N LEU A 113 -5.57 -9.67 -4.32
CA LEU A 113 -5.67 -11.01 -4.87
C LEU A 113 -5.20 -12.08 -3.88
N HIS A 114 -5.83 -13.25 -3.92
CA HIS A 114 -5.49 -14.39 -3.08
C HIS A 114 -5.48 -14.06 -1.58
N GLU A 115 -6.34 -13.16 -1.16
CA GLU A 115 -6.49 -12.77 0.24
C GLU A 115 -7.20 -13.86 1.03
N ASN A 116 -8.23 -14.49 0.44
CA ASN A 116 -9.01 -15.54 1.10
C ASN A 116 -9.14 -16.81 0.24
N ALA A 117 -9.49 -17.92 0.90
CA ALA A 117 -9.53 -19.24 0.26
C ALA A 117 -10.63 -19.39 -0.82
N SER A 118 -11.70 -18.58 -0.74
CA SER A 118 -12.82 -18.69 -1.67
C SER A 118 -12.55 -18.06 -3.05
N GLU A 119 -11.59 -17.15 -3.15
CA GLU A 119 -11.32 -16.44 -4.41
C GLU A 119 -11.01 -17.36 -5.58
N LYS A 120 -10.19 -18.40 -5.36
CA LYS A 120 -9.87 -19.39 -6.40
C LYS A 120 -11.12 -20.13 -6.88
N SER A 121 -11.93 -20.61 -5.95
CA SER A 121 -13.15 -21.37 -6.30
C SER A 121 -14.19 -20.49 -6.98
N VAL A 122 -14.36 -19.25 -6.54
CA VAL A 122 -15.25 -18.27 -7.18
C VAL A 122 -14.79 -17.97 -8.61
N SER A 123 -13.50 -17.75 -8.83
CA SER A 123 -12.93 -17.47 -10.15
C SER A 123 -13.14 -18.65 -11.11
N VAL A 124 -12.78 -19.87 -10.68
CA VAL A 124 -12.97 -21.08 -11.50
C VAL A 124 -14.44 -21.33 -11.83
N ASN A 125 -15.34 -21.20 -10.85
CA ASN A 125 -16.77 -21.43 -11.07
C ASN A 125 -17.42 -20.38 -11.99
N ARG A 126 -16.98 -19.13 -11.92
CA ARG A 126 -17.58 -18.01 -12.67
C ARG A 126 -16.94 -17.84 -14.05
N PHE A 127 -15.64 -18.04 -14.17
CA PHE A 127 -14.86 -17.68 -15.35
C PHE A 127 -14.09 -18.85 -15.99
N GLY A 128 -14.06 -20.02 -15.35
CA GLY A 128 -13.41 -21.23 -15.87
C GLY A 128 -11.89 -21.28 -15.66
N SER A 129 -11.25 -20.22 -15.10
CA SER A 129 -9.81 -20.14 -14.87
C SER A 129 -9.48 -19.65 -13.46
N ARG A 130 -8.27 -19.95 -12.99
CA ARG A 130 -7.74 -19.45 -11.71
C ARG A 130 -7.46 -17.96 -11.82
N PRO A 131 -7.44 -17.21 -10.69
CA PRO A 131 -7.27 -15.76 -10.73
C PRO A 131 -6.02 -15.28 -11.49
N LEU A 132 -4.84 -15.88 -11.25
CA LEU A 132 -3.61 -15.52 -11.97
C LEU A 132 -3.63 -15.91 -13.44
N GLU A 133 -4.18 -17.07 -13.78
CA GLU A 133 -4.38 -17.51 -15.16
C GLU A 133 -5.29 -16.52 -15.91
N ARG A 134 -6.38 -16.10 -15.29
CA ARG A 134 -7.27 -15.08 -15.84
C ARG A 134 -6.58 -13.76 -16.08
N LEU A 135 -5.70 -13.31 -15.17
CA LEU A 135 -4.90 -12.09 -15.37
C LEU A 135 -3.94 -12.23 -16.55
N ILE A 136 -3.35 -13.41 -16.76
CA ILE A 136 -2.48 -13.69 -17.92
C ILE A 136 -3.31 -13.66 -19.20
N GLU A 137 -4.45 -14.34 -19.26
CA GLU A 137 -5.35 -14.38 -20.41
C GLU A 137 -5.82 -12.98 -20.83
N LEU A 138 -6.02 -12.09 -19.87
CA LEU A 138 -6.42 -10.70 -20.08
C LEU A 138 -5.25 -9.75 -20.35
N GLY A 139 -3.99 -10.23 -20.32
CA GLY A 139 -2.80 -9.40 -20.48
C GLY A 139 -2.56 -8.41 -19.33
N MET A 140 -3.09 -8.69 -18.14
CA MET A 140 -3.00 -7.84 -16.96
C MET A 140 -1.85 -8.21 -16.01
N LEU A 141 -1.29 -9.43 -16.12
CA LEU A 141 -0.16 -9.85 -15.30
C LEU A 141 1.15 -9.46 -16.00
N GLN A 142 1.73 -8.34 -15.61
CA GLN A 142 2.88 -7.70 -16.25
C GLN A 142 3.92 -7.26 -15.20
N PRO A 143 5.16 -6.91 -15.62
CA PRO A 143 6.23 -6.50 -14.70
C PRO A 143 5.86 -5.33 -13.78
N GLN A 144 4.94 -4.45 -14.17
CA GLN A 144 4.48 -3.34 -13.34
C GLN A 144 3.19 -3.62 -12.55
N THR A 145 2.66 -4.86 -12.65
CA THR A 145 1.46 -5.24 -11.88
C THR A 145 1.80 -5.44 -10.41
N GLN A 146 0.98 -4.87 -9.54
CA GLN A 146 1.11 -4.89 -8.10
C GLN A 146 -0.01 -5.76 -7.52
N LEU A 147 0.34 -6.86 -6.87
CA LEU A 147 -0.60 -7.80 -6.27
C LEU A 147 -0.52 -7.69 -4.75
N ALA A 148 -1.57 -7.19 -4.11
CA ALA A 148 -1.64 -7.09 -2.66
C ALA A 148 -2.13 -8.40 -2.05
N HIS A 149 -1.65 -8.69 -0.85
CA HIS A 149 -1.93 -9.86 0.00
C HIS A 149 -1.24 -11.15 -0.42
N MET A 150 -1.67 -11.82 -1.50
CA MET A 150 -1.09 -13.07 -2.03
C MET A 150 -0.83 -14.14 -0.96
N ILE A 151 -1.85 -14.41 -0.13
CA ILE A 151 -1.75 -15.32 1.02
C ILE A 151 -2.05 -16.77 0.61
N LYS A 152 -3.10 -16.96 -0.19
CA LYS A 152 -3.63 -18.28 -0.57
C LYS A 152 -3.08 -18.72 -1.93
N ILE A 153 -1.76 -18.77 -2.07
CA ILE A 153 -1.06 -19.20 -3.30
C ILE A 153 -0.43 -20.58 -3.12
N ASP A 154 -0.14 -21.23 -4.22
CA ASP A 154 0.55 -22.52 -4.29
C ASP A 154 1.74 -22.46 -5.28
N ASP A 155 2.47 -23.57 -5.42
CA ASP A 155 3.65 -23.64 -6.29
C ASP A 155 3.35 -23.25 -7.74
N HIS A 156 2.16 -23.58 -8.25
CA HIS A 156 1.75 -23.19 -9.59
C HIS A 156 1.62 -21.65 -9.69
N ASP A 157 0.98 -21.01 -8.71
CA ASP A 157 0.84 -19.57 -8.65
C ASP A 157 2.22 -18.89 -8.57
N ILE A 158 3.16 -19.45 -7.78
CA ILE A 158 4.53 -18.92 -7.66
C ILE A 158 5.28 -18.98 -9.00
N GLN A 159 5.12 -20.06 -9.77
CA GLN A 159 5.72 -20.15 -11.10
C GLN A 159 5.13 -19.11 -12.08
N LEU A 160 3.83 -18.88 -12.03
CA LEU A 160 3.19 -17.83 -12.85
C LEU A 160 3.72 -16.44 -12.48
N LEU A 161 3.82 -16.12 -11.18
CA LEU A 161 4.38 -14.85 -10.70
C LEU A 161 5.81 -14.64 -11.16
N LYS A 162 6.66 -15.66 -10.99
CA LYS A 162 8.07 -15.62 -11.41
C LYS A 162 8.22 -15.34 -12.91
N ASN A 163 7.41 -15.99 -13.74
CA ASN A 163 7.51 -15.89 -15.20
C ASN A 163 7.05 -14.51 -15.73
N ASN A 164 6.20 -13.80 -14.99
CA ASN A 164 5.64 -12.52 -15.40
C ASN A 164 6.29 -11.31 -14.73
N GLY A 165 7.15 -11.52 -13.70
CA GLY A 165 7.96 -10.47 -13.08
C GLY A 165 7.17 -9.41 -12.28
N CYS A 166 5.92 -9.69 -11.92
CA CYS A 166 5.08 -8.78 -11.15
C CYS A 166 5.55 -8.61 -9.69
N HIS A 167 4.98 -7.65 -8.99
CA HIS A 167 5.36 -7.30 -7.62
C HIS A 167 4.28 -7.70 -6.62
N ILE A 168 4.70 -8.20 -5.46
CA ILE A 168 3.83 -8.54 -4.35
C ILE A 168 3.91 -7.46 -3.28
N ILE A 169 2.78 -7.10 -2.67
CA ILE A 169 2.71 -6.20 -1.52
C ILE A 169 2.15 -6.98 -0.34
N ALA A 170 3.01 -7.35 0.58
CA ALA A 170 2.62 -8.05 1.80
C ALA A 170 2.04 -7.05 2.81
N CYS A 171 0.88 -7.37 3.39
CA CYS A 171 0.18 -6.54 4.38
C CYS A 171 -0.03 -7.35 5.68
N PRO A 172 1.04 -7.66 6.43
CA PRO A 172 1.01 -8.68 7.49
C PRO A 172 0.04 -8.36 8.61
N GLU A 173 -0.01 -7.13 9.10
CA GLU A 173 -0.89 -6.73 10.21
C GLU A 173 -2.37 -6.87 9.83
N SER A 174 -2.75 -6.34 8.68
CA SER A 174 -4.12 -6.46 8.16
C SER A 174 -4.51 -7.92 7.99
N ASN A 175 -3.64 -8.71 7.38
CA ASN A 175 -3.89 -10.12 7.09
C ASN A 175 -4.11 -10.94 8.37
N LEU A 176 -3.32 -10.69 9.41
CA LEU A 176 -3.45 -11.35 10.71
C LEU A 176 -4.69 -10.87 11.47
N LYS A 177 -4.94 -9.56 11.47
CA LYS A 177 -6.10 -8.98 12.16
C LYS A 177 -7.43 -9.50 11.59
N LEU A 178 -7.48 -9.79 10.29
CA LEU A 178 -8.65 -10.30 9.59
C LEU A 178 -8.68 -11.85 9.51
N ASP A 179 -7.73 -12.54 10.15
CA ASP A 179 -7.62 -14.02 10.15
C ASP A 179 -7.46 -14.62 8.73
N ASN A 180 -6.88 -13.85 7.81
CA ASN A 180 -6.66 -14.30 6.44
C ASN A 180 -5.43 -15.21 6.32
N GLY A 181 -4.46 -15.07 7.22
CA GLY A 181 -3.20 -15.82 7.25
C GLY A 181 -1.98 -14.95 6.96
N PHE A 182 -0.91 -15.54 6.41
CA PHE A 182 0.34 -14.86 6.14
C PHE A 182 0.84 -15.15 4.71
N CYS A 183 1.32 -14.12 4.03
CA CYS A 183 1.92 -14.25 2.70
C CYS A 183 3.20 -15.10 2.77
N PRO A 184 3.41 -16.09 1.89
CA PRO A 184 4.60 -16.97 1.93
C PRO A 184 5.84 -16.25 1.41
N ILE A 185 6.32 -15.26 2.17
CA ILE A 185 7.41 -14.33 1.79
C ILE A 185 8.71 -15.09 1.49
N GLU A 186 9.04 -16.09 2.30
CA GLU A 186 10.24 -16.92 2.08
C GLU A 186 10.23 -17.53 0.68
N GLU A 187 9.17 -18.22 0.32
CA GLU A 187 9.05 -18.89 -0.96
C GLU A 187 9.10 -17.91 -2.12
N LEU A 188 8.43 -16.76 -2.00
CA LEU A 188 8.45 -15.70 -3.02
C LEU A 188 9.87 -15.16 -3.22
N LEU A 189 10.60 -14.84 -2.13
CA LEU A 189 11.95 -14.33 -2.20
C LEU A 189 12.94 -15.36 -2.76
N LEU A 190 12.82 -16.65 -2.40
CA LEU A 190 13.65 -17.75 -2.94
C LEU A 190 13.44 -17.91 -4.45
N HIS A 191 12.28 -17.56 -4.99
CA HIS A 191 11.99 -17.57 -6.42
C HIS A 191 12.38 -16.25 -7.12
N GLY A 192 12.96 -15.28 -6.39
CA GLY A 192 13.39 -13.98 -6.92
C GLY A 192 12.24 -13.01 -7.19
N ILE A 193 11.06 -13.26 -6.63
CA ILE A 193 9.90 -12.38 -6.78
C ILE A 193 10.06 -11.19 -5.84
N ASN A 194 9.83 -9.98 -6.35
CA ASN A 194 9.92 -8.77 -5.54
C ASN A 194 8.74 -8.67 -4.58
N VAL A 195 9.04 -8.56 -3.29
CA VAL A 195 8.04 -8.37 -2.22
C VAL A 195 8.29 -7.05 -1.52
N GLY A 196 7.32 -6.14 -1.61
CA GLY A 196 7.27 -4.90 -0.83
C GLY A 196 6.36 -5.04 0.38
N LEU A 197 6.37 -4.04 1.27
CA LEU A 197 5.57 -3.99 2.48
C LEU A 197 4.51 -2.89 2.36
N GLY A 198 3.28 -3.20 2.80
CA GLY A 198 2.16 -2.28 2.91
C GLY A 198 1.44 -2.41 4.25
N THR A 199 0.76 -1.35 4.67
CA THR A 199 -0.04 -1.33 5.89
C THR A 199 -1.49 -1.71 5.66
N GLU A 200 -1.99 -1.60 4.45
CA GLU A 200 -3.42 -1.54 4.16
C GLU A 200 -4.10 -0.31 4.80
N SER A 201 -5.42 -0.24 4.77
CA SER A 201 -6.17 0.88 5.34
C SER A 201 -6.24 0.82 6.87
N SER A 202 -6.43 1.98 7.51
CA SER A 202 -6.67 2.07 8.96
C SER A 202 -7.90 1.30 9.45
N ALA A 203 -8.81 0.90 8.56
CA ALA A 203 -9.96 0.06 8.90
C ALA A 203 -9.54 -1.41 9.09
N CYS A 204 -8.64 -1.90 8.23
CA CYS A 204 -8.13 -3.26 8.26
C CYS A 204 -6.89 -3.39 9.17
N ASN A 205 -6.15 -2.30 9.33
CA ASN A 205 -5.05 -2.16 10.27
C ASN A 205 -5.38 -1.02 11.26
N THR A 206 -4.77 -0.97 12.42
CA THR A 206 -5.03 0.10 13.40
C THR A 206 -4.08 1.27 13.20
N SER A 207 -2.90 1.03 12.62
CA SER A 207 -1.82 1.99 12.43
C SER A 207 -1.34 2.00 10.98
N LEU A 208 -0.85 3.14 10.52
CA LEU A 208 -0.12 3.30 9.26
C LEU A 208 1.41 3.33 9.48
N ASP A 209 1.88 2.81 10.62
CA ASP A 209 3.29 2.70 10.99
C ASP A 209 3.98 1.55 10.25
N LEU A 210 4.69 1.88 9.18
CA LEU A 210 5.43 0.89 8.39
C LEU A 210 6.65 0.31 9.14
N LEU A 211 7.28 1.07 10.07
CA LEU A 211 8.38 0.55 10.89
C LEU A 211 7.91 -0.55 11.83
N GLY A 212 6.73 -0.39 12.44
CA GLY A 212 6.08 -1.48 13.19
C GLY A 212 5.81 -2.70 12.32
N GLY A 213 5.34 -2.48 11.09
CA GLY A 213 5.11 -3.54 10.10
C GLY A 213 6.39 -4.30 9.70
N ILE A 214 7.55 -3.63 9.64
CA ILE A 214 8.86 -4.28 9.37
C ILE A 214 9.19 -5.31 10.45
N LYS A 215 8.98 -4.99 11.71
CA LYS A 215 9.22 -5.93 12.82
C LYS A 215 8.31 -7.16 12.72
N ILE A 216 7.03 -6.93 12.46
CA ILE A 216 6.03 -8.00 12.35
C ILE A 216 6.38 -8.94 11.19
N VAL A 217 6.65 -8.39 10.01
CA VAL A 217 6.99 -9.23 8.85
C VAL A 217 8.27 -10.03 9.07
N ASN A 218 9.29 -9.44 9.73
CA ASN A 218 10.53 -10.15 10.02
C ASN A 218 10.30 -11.34 10.96
N LEU A 219 9.60 -11.12 12.07
CA LEU A 219 9.33 -12.18 13.06
C LEU A 219 8.46 -13.30 12.47
N LEU A 220 7.45 -12.94 11.69
CA LEU A 220 6.57 -13.93 11.06
C LEU A 220 7.31 -14.75 10.01
N THR A 221 8.06 -14.11 9.12
CA THR A 221 8.83 -14.83 8.09
C THR A 221 9.77 -15.84 8.74
N LYS A 222 10.52 -15.45 9.77
CA LYS A 222 11.39 -16.38 10.52
C LYS A 222 10.62 -17.50 11.21
N GLY A 223 9.48 -17.17 11.80
CA GLY A 223 8.63 -18.16 12.49
C GLY A 223 8.04 -19.19 11.53
N PHE A 224 7.65 -18.79 10.32
CA PHE A 224 7.11 -19.69 9.30
C PHE A 224 8.21 -20.49 8.58
N SER A 225 9.36 -19.87 8.26
CA SER A 225 10.51 -20.54 7.65
C SER A 225 11.18 -21.55 8.57
N LYS A 226 11.01 -21.40 9.89
CA LYS A 226 11.74 -22.17 10.92
C LYS A 226 13.25 -22.00 10.83
N ASP A 227 13.70 -20.95 10.14
CA ASP A 227 15.10 -20.58 9.99
C ASP A 227 15.30 -19.13 10.44
N SER A 228 15.90 -18.94 11.61
CA SER A 228 16.15 -17.62 12.18
C SER A 228 17.19 -16.81 11.39
N SER A 229 17.97 -17.44 10.52
CA SER A 229 18.99 -16.79 9.69
C SER A 229 18.45 -16.34 8.33
N PHE A 230 17.33 -16.88 7.87
CA PHE A 230 16.81 -16.67 6.52
C PHE A 230 16.51 -15.23 6.18
N PHE A 231 15.89 -14.48 7.09
CA PHE A 231 15.38 -13.14 6.81
C PHE A 231 15.96 -12.11 7.77
N ASP A 232 17.02 -11.44 7.37
CA ASP A 232 17.74 -10.50 8.23
C ASP A 232 17.11 -9.10 8.28
N GLY A 233 17.70 -8.21 9.10
CA GLY A 233 17.22 -6.84 9.24
C GLY A 233 17.35 -6.01 7.95
N HIS A 234 18.38 -6.25 7.13
CA HIS A 234 18.57 -5.54 5.86
C HIS A 234 17.50 -5.92 4.84
N GLN A 235 17.19 -7.20 4.71
CA GLN A 235 16.13 -7.69 3.82
C GLN A 235 14.76 -7.12 4.22
N SER A 236 14.49 -7.04 5.54
CA SER A 236 13.25 -6.43 6.06
C SER A 236 13.16 -4.94 5.72
N LEU A 237 14.25 -4.18 5.88
CA LEU A 237 14.32 -2.78 5.49
C LEU A 237 14.18 -2.59 3.98
N GLN A 238 14.77 -3.48 3.17
CA GLN A 238 14.59 -3.44 1.72
C GLN A 238 13.13 -3.60 1.29
N MET A 239 12.36 -4.47 1.96
CA MET A 239 10.92 -4.59 1.67
C MET A 239 10.15 -3.28 1.84
N ALA A 240 10.49 -2.51 2.87
CA ALA A 240 9.85 -1.22 3.17
C ALA A 240 10.44 -0.03 2.38
N THR A 241 11.51 -0.23 1.61
CA THR A 241 12.23 0.84 0.90
C THR A 241 12.37 0.51 -0.59
N LEU A 242 13.49 -0.06 -1.02
CA LEU A 242 13.82 -0.31 -2.43
C LEU A 242 12.81 -1.25 -3.10
N ASN A 243 12.32 -2.28 -2.41
CA ASN A 243 11.34 -3.20 -3.00
C ASN A 243 9.98 -2.51 -3.19
N GLY A 244 9.56 -1.65 -2.26
CA GLY A 244 8.40 -0.79 -2.43
C GLY A 244 8.58 0.17 -3.61
N ALA A 245 9.74 0.81 -3.73
CA ALA A 245 10.06 1.68 -4.86
C ALA A 245 10.00 0.93 -6.21
N LYS A 246 10.54 -0.31 -6.27
CA LYS A 246 10.43 -1.18 -7.46
C LYS A 246 8.97 -1.46 -7.82
N ALA A 247 8.17 -1.83 -6.82
CA ALA A 247 6.75 -2.11 -7.05
C ALA A 247 5.97 -0.90 -7.58
N LEU A 248 6.38 0.32 -7.22
CA LEU A 248 5.77 1.56 -7.67
C LEU A 248 6.43 2.16 -8.92
N ASN A 249 7.39 1.45 -9.52
CA ASN A 249 8.17 1.91 -10.68
C ASN A 249 8.90 3.25 -10.41
N TRP A 250 9.50 3.36 -9.22
CA TRP A 250 10.32 4.49 -8.77
C TRP A 250 11.72 4.11 -8.30
N GLN A 251 12.17 2.89 -8.55
CA GLN A 251 13.46 2.35 -8.05
C GLN A 251 14.69 3.16 -8.50
N ASP A 252 14.60 3.85 -9.62
CA ASP A 252 15.68 4.69 -10.15
C ASP A 252 15.70 6.09 -9.55
N GLU A 253 14.63 6.47 -8.85
CA GLU A 253 14.41 7.79 -8.30
C GLU A 253 14.46 7.83 -6.76
N ILE A 254 13.98 6.76 -6.07
CA ILE A 254 13.90 6.67 -4.59
C ILE A 254 14.17 5.24 -4.11
N GLY A 255 14.01 5.01 -2.80
CA GLY A 255 14.10 3.70 -2.17
C GLY A 255 15.51 3.34 -1.67
N SER A 256 16.53 4.11 -2.02
CA SER A 256 17.89 4.00 -1.52
C SER A 256 18.56 5.37 -1.51
N LEU A 257 19.58 5.52 -0.66
CA LEU A 257 20.37 6.76 -0.56
C LEU A 257 21.57 6.65 -1.51
N GLU A 258 21.37 7.12 -2.74
CA GLU A 258 22.37 7.08 -3.81
C GLU A 258 22.46 8.44 -4.53
N SER A 259 23.65 8.78 -5.03
CA SER A 259 23.83 9.98 -5.86
C SER A 259 22.97 9.87 -7.13
N GLY A 260 22.22 10.92 -7.42
CA GLY A 260 21.32 11.00 -8.56
C GLY A 260 19.84 10.68 -8.24
N LYS A 261 19.54 10.10 -7.08
CA LYS A 261 18.16 9.89 -6.62
C LYS A 261 17.62 11.12 -5.87
N PHE A 262 16.30 11.22 -5.78
CA PHE A 262 15.65 12.24 -4.96
C PHE A 262 15.99 12.04 -3.48
N ALA A 263 16.06 13.13 -2.74
CA ALA A 263 16.26 13.14 -1.31
C ALA A 263 14.94 12.83 -0.57
N ASP A 264 14.50 11.57 -0.68
CA ASP A 264 13.39 11.00 0.05
C ASP A 264 13.98 10.12 1.17
N PHE A 265 14.04 10.62 2.40
CA PHE A 265 14.65 9.92 3.52
C PHE A 265 14.08 10.37 4.87
N ILE A 266 14.33 9.57 5.89
CA ILE A 266 13.92 9.82 7.27
C ILE A 266 15.14 9.78 8.20
N ALA A 267 15.02 10.41 9.36
CA ALA A 267 15.95 10.24 10.46
C ALA A 267 15.24 9.58 11.65
N ILE A 268 15.81 8.46 12.11
CA ILE A 268 15.31 7.72 13.27
C ILE A 268 16.21 8.00 14.45
N ASP A 269 15.64 8.40 15.58
CA ASP A 269 16.38 8.56 16.84
C ASP A 269 16.58 7.21 17.51
N ILE A 270 17.79 6.69 17.42
CA ILE A 270 18.16 5.38 17.96
C ILE A 270 18.82 5.48 19.34
N ARG A 271 18.81 6.64 20.00
CA ARG A 271 19.41 6.82 21.34
C ARG A 271 18.63 6.15 22.46
N ASN A 272 17.55 5.44 22.12
CA ASN A 272 16.74 4.68 23.06
C ASN A 272 17.51 3.50 23.66
N ILE A 273 17.20 3.17 24.90
CA ILE A 273 17.78 2.03 25.61
C ILE A 273 17.51 0.70 24.88
N ASP A 274 16.42 0.62 24.13
CA ASP A 274 16.03 -0.56 23.34
C ASP A 274 16.92 -0.79 22.11
N CYS A 275 17.60 0.26 21.63
CA CYS A 275 18.50 0.22 20.49
C CYS A 275 19.97 0.01 20.87
N PHE A 276 20.36 0.18 22.13
CA PHE A 276 21.75 0.14 22.58
C PHE A 276 21.99 -0.84 23.73
N PRO A 277 23.20 -1.47 23.77
CA PRO A 277 24.26 -1.44 22.76
C PRO A 277 23.90 -2.29 21.52
N THR A 278 24.30 -1.85 20.32
CA THR A 278 24.07 -2.59 19.09
C THR A 278 25.35 -2.81 18.30
N ALA A 279 25.53 -4.01 17.76
CA ALA A 279 26.54 -4.34 16.76
C ALA A 279 26.01 -4.33 15.33
N ASN A 280 24.67 -4.31 15.16
CA ASN A 280 23.99 -4.35 13.86
C ASN A 280 22.87 -3.31 13.83
N MET A 281 23.08 -2.23 13.07
CA MET A 281 22.15 -1.11 12.98
C MET A 281 20.82 -1.52 12.36
N ALA A 282 20.81 -2.38 11.34
CA ALA A 282 19.57 -2.84 10.74
C ALA A 282 18.70 -3.62 11.74
N SER A 283 19.33 -4.48 12.55
CA SER A 283 18.63 -5.20 13.63
C SER A 283 18.11 -4.23 14.71
N ALA A 284 18.90 -3.22 15.09
CA ALA A 284 18.47 -2.22 16.07
C ALA A 284 17.22 -1.47 15.58
N ILE A 285 17.20 -1.05 14.31
CA ILE A 285 16.03 -0.40 13.71
C ILE A 285 14.83 -1.36 13.67
N VAL A 286 15.01 -2.58 13.15
CA VAL A 286 13.90 -3.54 12.97
C VAL A 286 13.26 -3.96 14.29
N TYR A 287 14.06 -4.18 15.33
CA TYR A 287 13.55 -4.74 16.59
C TYR A 287 13.36 -3.71 17.70
N GLY A 288 14.14 -2.63 17.69
CA GLY A 288 14.18 -1.63 18.74
C GLY A 288 13.52 -0.30 18.43
N SER A 289 13.21 -0.01 17.14
CA SER A 289 12.57 1.25 16.73
C SER A 289 11.11 1.08 16.36
N SER A 290 10.38 2.19 16.36
CA SER A 290 8.99 2.33 15.94
C SER A 290 8.79 3.65 15.21
N GLY A 291 7.62 3.89 14.63
CA GLY A 291 7.29 5.16 13.99
C GLY A 291 7.44 6.37 14.91
N SER A 292 7.27 6.21 16.24
CA SER A 292 7.46 7.29 17.20
C SER A 292 8.91 7.76 17.35
N ASP A 293 9.89 6.98 16.90
CA ASP A 293 11.31 7.31 16.95
C ASP A 293 11.76 8.09 15.70
N VAL A 294 10.88 8.31 14.72
CA VAL A 294 11.16 9.12 13.54
C VAL A 294 11.13 10.59 13.93
N SER A 295 12.26 11.25 13.80
CA SER A 295 12.41 12.67 14.16
C SER A 295 12.26 13.60 12.97
N HIS A 296 12.62 13.17 11.77
CA HIS A 296 12.59 13.99 10.56
C HIS A 296 12.14 13.14 9.36
N CYS A 297 11.48 13.81 8.39
CA CYS A 297 11.04 13.22 7.13
C CYS A 297 11.21 14.24 6.00
N TRP A 298 11.93 13.86 4.94
CA TRP A 298 12.12 14.66 3.72
C TRP A 298 11.58 13.91 2.49
N VAL A 299 10.95 14.66 1.59
CA VAL A 299 10.47 14.16 0.29
C VAL A 299 10.90 15.14 -0.79
N GLY A 300 11.65 14.64 -1.78
CA GLY A 300 12.22 15.47 -2.84
C GLY A 300 13.11 16.59 -2.30
N GLY A 301 13.78 16.38 -1.16
CA GLY A 301 14.62 17.37 -0.47
C GLY A 301 13.84 18.40 0.36
N LYS A 302 12.50 18.37 0.36
CA LYS A 302 11.67 19.24 1.19
C LYS A 302 11.35 18.56 2.53
N ALA A 303 11.61 19.24 3.64
CA ALA A 303 11.25 18.76 4.96
C ALA A 303 9.72 18.79 5.13
N LEU A 304 9.11 17.61 5.38
CA LEU A 304 7.71 17.48 5.76
C LEU A 304 7.55 17.36 7.27
N MET A 305 8.58 16.90 7.98
CA MET A 305 8.66 16.83 9.44
C MET A 305 10.09 17.12 9.90
N GLU A 306 10.24 17.92 10.94
CA GLU A 306 11.51 18.19 11.62
C GLU A 306 11.28 18.23 13.13
N ASN A 307 12.15 17.56 13.88
CA ASN A 307 12.05 17.41 15.33
C ASN A 307 10.66 16.90 15.77
N SER A 308 10.11 15.92 15.02
CA SER A 308 8.77 15.32 15.21
C SER A 308 7.59 16.30 15.01
N GLU A 309 7.84 17.52 14.51
CA GLU A 309 6.81 18.51 14.17
C GLU A 309 6.54 18.55 12.67
N LEU A 310 5.28 18.39 12.25
CA LEU A 310 4.86 18.52 10.87
C LEU A 310 5.06 19.94 10.35
N LYS A 311 5.54 20.11 9.12
CA LYS A 311 5.83 21.40 8.49
C LYS A 311 4.78 21.86 7.49
N THR A 312 4.02 20.93 6.93
CA THR A 312 3.06 21.22 5.85
C THR A 312 1.60 21.09 6.28
N ILE A 313 1.35 20.50 7.45
CA ILE A 313 0.03 20.39 8.07
C ILE A 313 0.12 20.90 9.51
N ARG A 314 -0.80 21.77 9.90
CA ARG A 314 -0.85 22.27 11.28
C ARG A 314 -1.49 21.24 12.21
N GLU A 315 -0.86 20.91 13.33
CA GLU A 315 -1.41 19.96 14.30
C GLU A 315 -2.78 20.39 14.86
N SER A 316 -3.00 21.70 15.01
CA SER A 316 -4.32 22.23 15.40
C SER A 316 -5.44 21.84 14.43
N ASP A 317 -5.16 21.77 13.13
CA ASP A 317 -6.13 21.38 12.13
C ASP A 317 -6.46 19.89 12.27
N LEU A 318 -5.46 19.04 12.55
CA LEU A 318 -5.67 17.61 12.81
C LEU A 318 -6.53 17.36 14.06
N VAL A 319 -6.31 18.12 15.13
CA VAL A 319 -7.15 18.06 16.35
C VAL A 319 -8.60 18.44 16.01
N ASN A 320 -8.81 19.52 15.28
CA ASN A 320 -10.15 19.96 14.87
C ASN A 320 -10.87 18.92 13.99
N ILE A 321 -10.16 18.31 13.03
CA ILE A 321 -10.67 17.24 12.17
C ILE A 321 -11.10 16.04 13.02
N THR A 322 -10.24 15.61 13.94
CA THR A 322 -10.52 14.47 14.83
C THR A 322 -11.75 14.73 15.69
N GLN A 323 -11.88 15.90 16.29
CA GLN A 323 -13.04 16.29 17.10
C GLN A 323 -14.33 16.33 16.26
N LYS A 324 -14.30 16.96 15.09
CA LYS A 324 -15.41 17.05 14.12
C LYS A 324 -15.97 15.66 13.81
N TRP A 325 -15.10 14.71 13.45
CA TRP A 325 -15.53 13.38 13.03
C TRP A 325 -15.89 12.47 14.20
N SER A 326 -15.23 12.59 15.36
CA SER A 326 -15.64 11.89 16.59
C SER A 326 -17.08 12.23 16.99
N GLN A 327 -17.46 13.51 16.91
CA GLN A 327 -18.82 13.94 17.21
C GLN A 327 -19.83 13.38 16.18
N LYS A 328 -19.54 13.50 14.88
CA LYS A 328 -20.43 13.01 13.82
C LYS A 328 -20.65 11.49 13.89
N LEU A 329 -19.56 10.71 14.11
CA LEU A 329 -19.66 9.25 14.25
C LEU A 329 -20.41 8.82 15.50
N SER A 330 -20.25 9.51 16.61
CA SER A 330 -20.99 9.27 17.86
C SER A 330 -22.51 9.48 17.65
N LEU A 331 -22.90 10.55 16.98
CA LEU A 331 -24.30 10.82 16.63
C LEU A 331 -24.89 9.75 15.71
N ALA A 332 -24.15 9.36 14.66
CA ALA A 332 -24.59 8.31 13.73
C ALA A 332 -24.79 6.96 14.44
N ARG A 333 -23.88 6.57 15.35
CA ARG A 333 -24.01 5.34 16.14
C ARG A 333 -25.24 5.36 17.07
N SER A 334 -25.58 6.48 17.68
CA SER A 334 -26.76 6.60 18.53
C SER A 334 -28.07 6.44 17.73
N THR A 335 -28.11 6.99 16.51
CA THR A 335 -29.27 6.87 15.61
C THR A 335 -29.49 5.42 15.14
N VAL A 336 -28.42 4.69 14.81
CA VAL A 336 -28.50 3.27 14.40
C VAL A 336 -28.92 2.36 15.55
N LYS A 337 -28.47 2.64 16.77
CA LYS A 337 -28.92 1.89 17.98
C LYS A 337 -30.38 2.16 18.33
N GLY A 338 -30.87 3.38 18.15
CA GLY A 338 -32.28 3.73 18.35
C GLY A 338 -33.23 2.98 17.40
N ASN A 339 -32.82 2.77 16.15
CA ASN A 339 -33.63 2.06 15.14
C ASN A 339 -33.57 0.52 15.25
N ARG A 340 -32.70 -0.06 16.06
CA ARG A 340 -32.68 -1.53 16.33
C ARG A 340 -33.53 -1.94 17.53
N ASN A 341 -34.09 -1.00 18.25
CA ASN A 341 -34.98 -1.22 19.41
C ASN A 341 -36.45 -0.90 19.08
N LEU A 342 -36.82 -0.72 17.81
CA LEU A 342 -38.16 -0.68 17.27
C LEU A 342 -38.37 -1.90 16.34
#